data_61885eaa810b3c8580d02cb01a51eaa9
#
_entry.id   61885eaa810b3c8580d02cb01a51eaa9
#
_cell.length_a   1.000
_cell.length_b   1.000
_cell.length_c   1.000
_cell.angle_alpha   90.00
_cell.angle_beta   90.00
_cell.angle_gamma   90.00
#
_symmetry.space_group_name_H-M   'P 1'
#
loop_
_entity.id
_entity.type
_entity.pdbx_description
1 polymer ?
#
loop_
_entity_poly.entity_id
_entity_poly.type
_entity_poly.pdbx_seq_one_letter_code
_entity_poly.pdbx_strand_id
1 'polypeptide(L)'
;MSDPNNPNVSQRTTPQWGLYQRELFWAPNEGKHPPFNTHPDKLRETAKERLSQTGWHYASCNAGLSWTHYANRQAFYRHQIIPRTLVDTTKRDTVTTIFGHQVSAPIGFAPIGINRIYHATGELSPAKVAGELNLLYCLSSAGSYSIEDVARANGEGSPRFFQLYWSPDDAVALSMLKRAADNGYTACMLTTDTWQLGWRHDDAAHGNYAFYHDHGAGDLGLQDPAFLGRVKEAQLDPQDPQHKFQVGAEWIDKHIWHGHSFSWDRIPWLIENWKKLSGGKPFCLKGIQSVADARKAVELGVDGIVVSNHAGRQVDGAIASLDALEKIADAVGDKTYIMYDSGIRGGADVFKALALGAKFVFIGRLWVYALSSGGEEGVRHVLKGLLADFDILMNVAGYPDLKEINHDALDSLPRGAYFPSTTEMA
;
A
#
# COMPACT_ATOMS: atom_id res chain seq x y z
N MET A 1 -3.73 -11.32 26.75
CA MET A 1 -3.25 -10.12 27.50
C MET A 1 -1.84 -10.40 27.95
N SER A 2 -0.91 -9.46 27.72
CA SER A 2 0.42 -9.56 28.35
C SER A 2 0.23 -9.57 29.86
N ASP A 3 1.03 -10.35 30.59
CA ASP A 3 1.01 -10.33 32.06
C ASP A 3 1.21 -8.86 32.52
N PRO A 4 0.20 -8.23 33.16
CA PRO A 4 0.30 -6.85 33.61
C PRO A 4 1.37 -6.65 34.71
N ASN A 5 1.84 -7.74 35.31
CA ASN A 5 2.90 -7.72 36.32
C ASN A 5 4.28 -7.96 35.76
N ASN A 6 4.44 -8.06 34.42
CA ASN A 6 5.74 -8.25 33.79
C ASN A 6 6.60 -6.97 33.96
N PRO A 7 7.72 -7.02 34.71
CA PRO A 7 8.54 -5.85 35.01
C PRO A 7 9.22 -5.25 33.75
N ASN A 8 9.17 -5.97 32.63
CA ASN A 8 9.74 -5.50 31.36
C ASN A 8 8.74 -4.73 30.49
N VAL A 9 7.51 -4.48 30.95
CA VAL A 9 6.56 -3.63 30.25
C VAL A 9 6.97 -2.18 30.47
N SER A 10 7.50 -1.52 29.43
CA SER A 10 7.78 -0.10 29.47
C SER A 10 6.47 0.69 29.67
N GLN A 11 6.44 1.57 30.65
CA GLN A 11 5.30 2.48 30.90
C GLN A 11 5.43 3.73 30.02
N ARG A 12 5.36 3.57 28.71
CA ARG A 12 5.31 4.72 27.79
C ARG A 12 3.85 5.01 27.39
N THR A 13 3.56 6.27 27.09
CA THR A 13 2.23 6.75 26.67
C THR A 13 1.94 6.47 25.19
N THR A 14 2.97 6.16 24.40
CA THR A 14 2.87 5.83 22.99
C THR A 14 2.63 4.33 22.76
N PRO A 15 2.14 3.90 21.60
CA PRO A 15 1.89 2.49 21.33
C PRO A 15 3.10 1.61 21.60
N GLN A 16 2.87 0.49 22.29
CA GLN A 16 3.92 -0.47 22.68
C GLN A 16 3.78 -1.74 21.83
N TRP A 17 4.04 -1.62 20.54
CA TRP A 17 3.81 -2.72 19.59
C TRP A 17 4.65 -3.95 19.89
N GLY A 18 5.87 -3.79 20.41
CA GLY A 18 6.74 -4.89 20.82
C GLY A 18 6.12 -5.85 21.85
N LEU A 19 5.08 -5.43 22.60
CA LEU A 19 4.33 -6.30 23.50
C LEU A 19 3.59 -7.41 22.75
N TYR A 20 3.25 -7.22 21.48
CA TYR A 20 2.60 -8.26 20.70
C TYR A 20 3.43 -9.55 20.59
N GLN A 21 4.75 -9.44 20.53
CA GLN A 21 5.63 -10.63 20.58
C GLN A 21 5.42 -11.42 21.88
N ARG A 22 5.23 -10.73 23.00
CA ARG A 22 4.97 -11.38 24.30
C ARG A 22 3.59 -12.00 24.37
N GLU A 23 2.58 -11.33 23.79
CA GLU A 23 1.23 -11.90 23.65
C GLU A 23 1.32 -13.25 22.90
N LEU A 24 2.09 -13.30 21.81
CA LEU A 24 2.27 -14.53 21.03
C LEU A 24 3.03 -15.61 21.80
N PHE A 25 4.07 -15.26 22.57
CA PHE A 25 4.83 -16.22 23.39
C PHE A 25 4.01 -16.75 24.57
N TRP A 26 3.07 -15.96 25.08
CA TRP A 26 2.20 -16.38 26.18
C TRP A 26 1.01 -17.22 25.72
N ALA A 27 0.52 -17.03 24.51
CA ALA A 27 -0.69 -17.66 23.98
C ALA A 27 -0.75 -19.19 24.15
N PRO A 28 0.34 -19.96 23.99
CA PRO A 28 0.31 -21.42 24.23
C PRO A 28 -0.10 -21.80 25.67
N ASN A 29 0.21 -20.96 26.66
CA ASN A 29 -0.22 -21.22 28.07
C ASN A 29 -1.73 -21.14 28.23
N GLU A 30 -2.42 -20.47 27.29
CA GLU A 30 -3.88 -20.38 27.22
C GLU A 30 -4.49 -21.37 26.21
N GLY A 31 -3.69 -22.28 25.66
CA GLY A 31 -4.11 -23.20 24.60
C GLY A 31 -4.39 -22.51 23.24
N LYS A 32 -3.84 -21.32 23.04
CA LYS A 32 -3.99 -20.55 21.80
C LYS A 32 -2.68 -20.60 21.00
N HIS A 33 -2.81 -20.52 19.68
CA HIS A 33 -1.67 -20.43 18.76
C HIS A 33 -1.90 -19.30 17.76
N PRO A 34 -0.82 -18.65 17.26
CA PRO A 34 -0.93 -17.73 16.13
C PRO A 34 -1.60 -18.41 14.93
N PRO A 35 -2.39 -17.68 14.14
CA PRO A 35 -3.12 -18.27 13.02
C PRO A 35 -2.20 -18.83 11.91
N PHE A 36 -1.01 -18.27 11.77
CA PHE A 36 0.03 -18.69 10.83
C PHE A 36 1.37 -17.98 11.13
N ASN A 37 2.42 -18.39 10.41
CA ASN A 37 3.73 -17.75 10.52
C ASN A 37 3.76 -16.40 9.79
N THR A 38 4.28 -15.36 10.44
CA THR A 38 4.41 -13.99 9.87
C THR A 38 5.64 -13.80 8.99
N HIS A 39 6.54 -14.80 8.88
CA HIS A 39 7.66 -14.72 7.94
C HIS A 39 7.12 -14.54 6.51
N PRO A 40 7.58 -13.54 5.73
CA PRO A 40 6.95 -13.17 4.46
C PRO A 40 6.84 -14.31 3.45
N ASP A 41 7.86 -15.19 3.39
CA ASP A 41 7.85 -16.33 2.46
C ASP A 41 6.87 -17.42 2.92
N LYS A 42 6.82 -17.71 4.23
CA LYS A 42 5.85 -18.65 4.80
C LYS A 42 4.42 -18.16 4.65
N LEU A 43 4.21 -16.87 4.86
CA LEU A 43 2.92 -16.22 4.62
C LEU A 43 2.52 -16.30 3.13
N ARG A 44 3.47 -16.12 2.22
CA ARG A 44 3.26 -16.26 0.78
C ARG A 44 2.87 -17.69 0.42
N GLU A 45 3.55 -18.71 0.97
CA GLU A 45 3.22 -20.12 0.81
C GLU A 45 1.79 -20.41 1.29
N THR A 46 1.46 -19.99 2.52
CA THR A 46 0.11 -20.14 3.10
C THR A 46 -0.96 -19.48 2.22
N ALA A 47 -0.70 -18.26 1.72
CA ALA A 47 -1.63 -17.58 0.81
C ALA A 47 -1.80 -18.35 -0.52
N LYS A 48 -0.73 -18.93 -1.06
CA LYS A 48 -0.79 -19.76 -2.27
C LYS A 48 -1.68 -20.98 -2.10
N GLU A 49 -1.64 -21.62 -0.94
CA GLU A 49 -2.47 -22.78 -0.61
C GLU A 49 -3.95 -22.43 -0.42
N ARG A 50 -4.25 -21.20 -0.01
CA ARG A 50 -5.60 -20.74 0.31
C ARG A 50 -6.33 -20.08 -0.86
N LEU A 51 -5.58 -19.44 -1.75
CA LEU A 51 -6.14 -18.71 -2.88
C LEU A 51 -6.57 -19.66 -4.01
N SER A 52 -7.62 -19.25 -4.72
CA SER A 52 -7.87 -19.80 -6.06
C SER A 52 -6.69 -19.53 -6.98
N GLN A 53 -6.55 -20.29 -8.06
CA GLN A 53 -5.51 -20.06 -9.06
C GLN A 53 -5.54 -18.62 -9.60
N THR A 54 -6.74 -18.10 -9.92
CA THR A 54 -6.96 -16.71 -10.37
C THR A 54 -6.48 -15.70 -9.34
N GLY A 55 -6.89 -15.87 -8.07
CA GLY A 55 -6.48 -15.01 -6.96
C GLY A 55 -4.97 -15.04 -6.72
N TRP A 56 -4.37 -16.23 -6.80
CA TRP A 56 -2.93 -16.39 -6.65
C TRP A 56 -2.14 -15.69 -7.77
N HIS A 57 -2.52 -15.92 -9.04
CA HIS A 57 -1.84 -15.26 -10.17
C HIS A 57 -1.94 -13.74 -10.03
N TYR A 58 -3.13 -13.22 -9.76
CA TYR A 58 -3.29 -11.77 -9.59
C TYR A 58 -2.47 -11.20 -8.43
N ALA A 59 -2.40 -11.88 -7.28
CA ALA A 59 -1.63 -11.42 -6.11
C ALA A 59 -0.11 -11.47 -6.34
N SER A 60 0.39 -12.55 -6.97
CA SER A 60 1.81 -12.88 -6.98
C SER A 60 2.56 -12.45 -8.24
N CYS A 61 1.89 -12.35 -9.40
CA CYS A 61 2.55 -12.11 -10.67
C CYS A 61 3.20 -10.71 -10.77
N ASN A 62 4.23 -10.65 -11.60
CA ASN A 62 4.98 -9.44 -11.93
C ASN A 62 4.97 -9.23 -13.44
N ALA A 63 5.40 -8.04 -13.90
CA ALA A 63 5.59 -7.79 -15.31
C ALA A 63 6.83 -8.55 -15.84
N GLY A 64 6.77 -8.95 -17.12
CA GLY A 64 7.87 -9.56 -17.85
C GLY A 64 8.52 -10.74 -17.11
N LEU A 65 9.82 -10.72 -17.00
CA LEU A 65 10.62 -11.76 -16.35
C LEU A 65 10.83 -11.53 -14.84
N SER A 66 10.07 -10.62 -14.22
CA SER A 66 10.15 -10.27 -12.79
C SER A 66 11.46 -9.59 -12.36
N TRP A 67 12.24 -9.06 -13.31
CA TRP A 67 13.52 -8.44 -13.00
C TRP A 67 13.37 -7.30 -11.97
N THR A 68 12.43 -6.38 -12.19
CA THR A 68 12.17 -5.26 -11.27
C THR A 68 11.70 -5.72 -9.89
N HIS A 69 10.93 -6.81 -9.83
CA HIS A 69 10.52 -7.39 -8.55
C HIS A 69 11.72 -7.85 -7.72
N TYR A 70 12.66 -8.58 -8.33
CA TYR A 70 13.89 -9.01 -7.66
C TYR A 70 14.79 -7.83 -7.32
N ALA A 71 14.95 -6.86 -8.24
CA ALA A 71 15.72 -5.65 -7.98
C ALA A 71 15.21 -4.86 -6.77
N ASN A 72 13.88 -4.78 -6.57
CA ASN A 72 13.29 -4.16 -5.39
C ASN A 72 13.74 -4.82 -4.09
N ARG A 73 13.84 -6.14 -4.06
CA ARG A 73 14.31 -6.85 -2.87
C ARG A 73 15.82 -6.72 -2.67
N GLN A 74 16.59 -6.85 -3.74
CA GLN A 74 18.05 -6.72 -3.70
C GLN A 74 18.50 -5.33 -3.24
N ALA A 75 17.76 -4.27 -3.58
CA ALA A 75 18.08 -2.92 -3.16
C ALA A 75 18.15 -2.79 -1.63
N PHE A 76 17.28 -3.47 -0.87
CA PHE A 76 17.30 -3.43 0.59
C PHE A 76 18.55 -4.06 1.21
N TYR A 77 19.13 -5.07 0.58
CA TYR A 77 20.33 -5.75 1.12
C TYR A 77 21.59 -4.89 1.05
N ARG A 78 21.62 -3.89 0.18
CA ARG A 78 22.76 -2.97 0.05
C ARG A 78 22.90 -1.99 1.21
N HIS A 79 21.83 -1.78 1.96
CA HIS A 79 21.77 -0.86 3.07
C HIS A 79 21.76 -1.64 4.38
N GLN A 80 22.83 -1.53 5.15
CA GLN A 80 23.00 -2.22 6.42
C GLN A 80 22.71 -1.24 7.56
N ILE A 81 21.84 -1.61 8.49
CA ILE A 81 21.54 -0.78 9.66
C ILE A 81 22.75 -0.78 10.58
N ILE A 82 23.17 0.37 11.07
CA ILE A 82 24.25 0.53 12.05
C ILE A 82 23.61 0.58 13.45
N PRO A 83 23.67 -0.50 14.26
CA PRO A 83 23.14 -0.46 15.61
C PRO A 83 24.00 0.41 16.52
N ARG A 84 23.34 1.19 17.37
CA ARG A 84 23.97 2.01 18.41
C ARG A 84 23.80 1.32 19.77
N THR A 85 24.87 1.11 20.50
CA THR A 85 24.86 0.44 21.79
C THR A 85 24.66 1.42 22.94
N LEU A 86 24.02 0.97 24.02
CA LEU A 86 23.81 1.73 25.27
C LEU A 86 23.01 3.03 25.10
N VAL A 87 22.12 3.09 24.10
CA VAL A 87 21.16 4.17 23.93
C VAL A 87 19.88 3.85 24.68
N ASP A 88 19.39 4.78 25.50
CA ASP A 88 18.09 4.61 26.18
C ASP A 88 16.95 4.76 25.17
N THR A 89 16.29 3.65 24.88
CA THR A 89 15.11 3.55 23.99
C THR A 89 13.82 3.29 24.75
N THR A 90 13.83 3.45 26.06
CA THR A 90 12.67 3.16 26.92
C THR A 90 11.43 3.95 26.51
N LYS A 91 11.62 5.20 26.08
CA LYS A 91 10.56 6.11 25.63
C LYS A 91 10.45 6.23 24.11
N ARG A 92 10.91 5.22 23.36
CA ARG A 92 10.83 5.26 21.89
C ARG A 92 9.39 5.41 21.40
N ASP A 93 9.24 6.03 20.23
CA ASP A 93 7.95 6.33 19.65
C ASP A 93 7.93 6.05 18.14
N THR A 94 6.89 5.34 17.69
CA THR A 94 6.63 5.08 16.27
C THR A 94 5.59 6.02 15.67
N VAL A 95 4.94 6.85 16.50
CA VAL A 95 3.89 7.76 16.08
C VAL A 95 4.44 8.82 15.12
N THR A 96 3.70 9.08 14.06
CA THR A 96 4.03 10.13 13.08
C THR A 96 2.78 10.87 12.63
N THR A 97 2.97 11.89 11.79
CA THR A 97 1.88 12.67 11.21
C THR A 97 1.96 12.61 9.69
N ILE A 98 0.84 12.33 9.03
CA ILE A 98 0.69 12.40 7.59
C ILE A 98 -0.44 13.38 7.24
N PHE A 99 -0.10 14.48 6.55
CA PHE A 99 -1.06 15.54 6.17
C PHE A 99 -1.99 15.98 7.30
N GLY A 100 -1.43 16.19 8.50
CA GLY A 100 -2.17 16.64 9.69
C GLY A 100 -2.86 15.52 10.48
N HIS A 101 -2.86 14.29 10.02
CA HIS A 101 -3.41 13.14 10.74
C HIS A 101 -2.32 12.39 11.50
N GLN A 102 -2.49 12.25 12.81
CA GLN A 102 -1.60 11.43 13.62
C GLN A 102 -1.91 9.96 13.42
N VAL A 103 -0.88 9.16 13.16
CA VAL A 103 -0.96 7.71 12.95
C VAL A 103 0.05 6.99 13.84
N SER A 104 -0.26 5.73 14.16
CA SER A 104 0.51 4.92 15.13
C SER A 104 1.92 4.56 14.67
N ALA A 105 2.16 4.57 13.36
CA ALA A 105 3.47 4.29 12.77
C ALA A 105 3.52 4.87 11.34
N PRO A 106 4.71 5.10 10.76
CA PRO A 106 4.86 5.56 9.38
C PRO A 106 4.59 4.44 8.35
N ILE A 107 3.53 3.67 8.57
CA ILE A 107 3.15 2.48 7.79
C ILE A 107 1.68 2.57 7.43
N GLY A 108 1.34 2.33 6.15
CA GLY A 108 -0.04 2.29 5.66
C GLY A 108 -0.27 1.18 4.65
N PHE A 109 -1.53 0.98 4.32
CA PHE A 109 -1.97 -0.01 3.34
C PHE A 109 -1.89 0.58 1.93
N ALA A 110 -1.07 -0.04 1.05
CA ALA A 110 -1.02 0.33 -0.36
C ALA A 110 -2.39 0.06 -1.04
N PRO A 111 -2.78 0.90 -2.02
CA PRO A 111 -4.01 0.68 -2.76
C PRO A 111 -3.89 -0.59 -3.63
N ILE A 112 -4.78 -1.53 -3.44
CA ILE A 112 -4.87 -2.77 -4.21
C ILE A 112 -6.34 -2.99 -4.57
N GLY A 113 -6.59 -3.28 -5.85
CA GLY A 113 -7.94 -3.49 -6.37
C GLY A 113 -8.47 -4.90 -6.14
N ILE A 114 -9.77 -5.04 -6.35
CA ILE A 114 -10.51 -6.30 -6.43
C ILE A 114 -10.25 -7.28 -5.28
N ASN A 115 -10.28 -6.78 -4.04
CA ASN A 115 -9.86 -7.60 -2.89
C ASN A 115 -10.80 -8.78 -2.59
N ARG A 116 -12.01 -8.80 -3.15
CA ARG A 116 -12.92 -9.96 -3.06
C ARG A 116 -12.37 -11.20 -3.76
N ILE A 117 -11.41 -11.07 -4.67
CA ILE A 117 -10.69 -12.23 -5.24
C ILE A 117 -9.82 -12.96 -4.20
N TYR A 118 -9.41 -12.26 -3.14
CA TYR A 118 -8.57 -12.80 -2.07
C TYR A 118 -9.39 -13.34 -0.90
N HIS A 119 -10.48 -12.67 -0.57
CA HIS A 119 -11.37 -13.03 0.54
C HIS A 119 -12.73 -12.36 0.38
N ALA A 120 -13.80 -13.01 0.79
CA ALA A 120 -15.17 -12.50 0.61
C ALA A 120 -15.42 -11.11 1.23
N THR A 121 -14.70 -10.75 2.30
CA THR A 121 -14.81 -9.43 2.93
C THR A 121 -14.08 -8.32 2.17
N GLY A 122 -13.26 -8.67 1.18
CA GLY A 122 -12.56 -7.72 0.31
C GLY A 122 -11.87 -6.58 1.07
N GLU A 123 -12.11 -5.35 0.64
CA GLU A 123 -11.55 -4.13 1.21
C GLU A 123 -12.02 -3.81 2.63
N LEU A 124 -13.16 -4.38 3.06
CA LEU A 124 -13.76 -4.04 4.36
C LEU A 124 -12.89 -4.47 5.54
N SER A 125 -12.33 -5.69 5.50
CA SER A 125 -11.46 -6.20 6.57
C SER A 125 -10.18 -5.41 6.74
N PRO A 126 -9.34 -5.16 5.71
CA PRO A 126 -8.14 -4.37 5.87
C PRO A 126 -8.43 -2.91 6.22
N ALA A 127 -9.52 -2.32 5.73
CA ALA A 127 -9.94 -0.97 6.11
C ALA A 127 -10.30 -0.88 7.60
N LYS A 128 -11.07 -1.85 8.12
CA LYS A 128 -11.42 -1.93 9.53
C LYS A 128 -10.17 -2.09 10.42
N VAL A 129 -9.29 -3.02 10.08
CA VAL A 129 -8.04 -3.23 10.83
C VAL A 129 -7.15 -1.99 10.81
N ALA A 130 -7.09 -1.26 9.69
CA ALA A 130 -6.36 -0.01 9.61
C ALA A 130 -6.91 1.02 10.58
N GLY A 131 -8.23 1.17 10.68
CA GLY A 131 -8.88 2.05 11.67
C GLY A 131 -8.58 1.65 13.10
N GLU A 132 -8.72 0.36 13.44
CA GLU A 132 -8.44 -0.18 14.78
C GLU A 132 -6.99 0.05 15.23
N LEU A 133 -6.03 -0.05 14.33
CA LEU A 133 -4.62 0.15 14.61
C LEU A 133 -4.16 1.61 14.42
N ASN A 134 -5.07 2.50 14.08
CA ASN A 134 -4.79 3.89 13.69
C ASN A 134 -3.67 3.98 12.64
N LEU A 135 -3.82 3.22 11.56
CA LEU A 135 -2.97 3.23 10.39
C LEU A 135 -3.72 3.80 9.19
N LEU A 136 -2.98 4.33 8.24
CA LEU A 136 -3.55 4.85 7.00
C LEU A 136 -4.01 3.71 6.08
N TYR A 137 -5.26 3.75 5.65
CA TYR A 137 -5.78 2.89 4.58
C TYR A 137 -5.89 3.67 3.25
N CYS A 138 -5.48 3.07 2.13
CA CYS A 138 -5.66 3.65 0.80
C CYS A 138 -6.58 2.75 -0.04
N LEU A 139 -7.77 3.26 -0.38
CA LEU A 139 -8.72 2.55 -1.25
C LEU A 139 -8.32 2.73 -2.71
N SER A 140 -8.29 1.63 -3.48
CA SER A 140 -8.13 1.67 -4.94
C SER A 140 -9.46 1.96 -5.64
N SER A 141 -9.44 2.79 -6.70
CA SER A 141 -10.60 2.97 -7.59
C SER A 141 -10.96 1.70 -8.38
N ALA A 142 -10.08 0.69 -8.41
CA ALA A 142 -10.39 -0.66 -8.89
C ALA A 142 -10.90 -1.59 -7.78
N GLY A 143 -11.41 -1.05 -6.66
CA GLY A 143 -11.91 -1.81 -5.52
C GLY A 143 -13.19 -2.58 -5.83
N SER A 144 -13.45 -3.62 -5.04
CA SER A 144 -14.63 -4.48 -5.12
C SER A 144 -15.77 -4.09 -4.17
N TYR A 145 -15.55 -3.08 -3.33
CA TYR A 145 -16.57 -2.45 -2.48
C TYR A 145 -16.66 -0.95 -2.77
N SER A 146 -17.80 -0.35 -2.45
CA SER A 146 -18.04 1.08 -2.68
C SER A 146 -17.11 1.97 -1.82
N ILE A 147 -16.89 3.19 -2.28
CA ILE A 147 -16.16 4.24 -1.54
C ILE A 147 -16.76 4.43 -0.14
N GLU A 148 -18.10 4.41 -0.07
CA GLU A 148 -18.90 4.61 1.15
C GLU A 148 -18.77 3.45 2.14
N ASP A 149 -18.87 2.20 1.64
CA ASP A 149 -18.76 1.00 2.49
C ASP A 149 -17.39 0.88 3.13
N VAL A 150 -16.34 1.14 2.34
CA VAL A 150 -14.96 1.10 2.84
C VAL A 150 -14.71 2.22 3.85
N ALA A 151 -15.25 3.43 3.61
CA ALA A 151 -15.15 4.52 4.58
C ALA A 151 -15.83 4.17 5.92
N ARG A 152 -17.03 3.56 5.86
CA ARG A 152 -17.73 3.07 7.07
C ARG A 152 -16.93 1.99 7.80
N ALA A 153 -16.38 1.03 7.07
CA ALA A 153 -15.58 -0.04 7.66
C ALA A 153 -14.29 0.48 8.32
N ASN A 154 -13.65 1.48 7.74
CA ASN A 154 -12.45 2.09 8.29
C ASN A 154 -12.72 2.89 9.57
N GLY A 155 -13.95 3.39 9.75
CA GLY A 155 -14.39 4.11 10.95
C GLY A 155 -14.25 5.62 10.84
N GLU A 156 -15.02 6.31 11.66
CA GLU A 156 -15.02 7.77 11.75
C GLU A 156 -13.67 8.29 12.27
N GLY A 157 -13.17 9.38 11.70
CA GLY A 157 -11.90 10.00 12.09
C GLY A 157 -10.63 9.27 11.67
N SER A 158 -10.71 8.03 11.18
CA SER A 158 -9.54 7.27 10.71
C SER A 158 -9.01 7.86 9.41
N PRO A 159 -7.68 8.02 9.25
CA PRO A 159 -7.09 8.56 8.03
C PRO A 159 -7.24 7.56 6.88
N ARG A 160 -7.72 8.04 5.74
CA ARG A 160 -7.88 7.23 4.53
C ARG A 160 -7.61 8.04 3.28
N PHE A 161 -6.90 7.43 2.33
CA PHE A 161 -6.64 8.01 1.02
C PHE A 161 -7.50 7.33 -0.03
N PHE A 162 -7.87 8.08 -1.07
CA PHE A 162 -8.52 7.54 -2.26
C PHE A 162 -7.48 7.49 -3.40
N GLN A 163 -7.13 6.29 -3.85
CA GLN A 163 -6.29 6.13 -5.04
C GLN A 163 -7.17 6.19 -6.28
N LEU A 164 -6.77 7.05 -7.21
CA LEU A 164 -7.45 7.28 -8.47
C LEU A 164 -6.65 6.66 -9.63
N TYR A 165 -7.31 5.86 -10.46
CA TYR A 165 -7.00 5.74 -11.87
C TYR A 165 -7.86 6.78 -12.58
N TRP A 166 -7.24 7.68 -13.32
CA TRP A 166 -7.96 8.82 -13.90
C TRP A 166 -8.75 8.40 -15.14
N SER A 167 -10.06 8.40 -15.04
CA SER A 167 -10.95 8.13 -16.17
C SER A 167 -10.81 9.20 -17.25
N PRO A 168 -10.84 8.85 -18.55
CA PRO A 168 -10.92 9.83 -19.63
C PRO A 168 -12.28 10.54 -19.69
N ASP A 169 -13.29 10.03 -19.00
CA ASP A 169 -14.58 10.69 -18.78
C ASP A 169 -14.49 11.57 -17.53
N ASP A 170 -14.39 12.89 -17.74
CA ASP A 170 -14.28 13.86 -16.66
C ASP A 170 -15.49 13.81 -15.70
N ALA A 171 -16.69 13.44 -16.15
CA ALA A 171 -17.86 13.32 -15.29
C ALA A 171 -17.73 12.15 -14.31
N VAL A 172 -17.21 11.00 -14.78
CA VAL A 172 -16.94 9.83 -13.94
C VAL A 172 -15.79 10.13 -12.98
N ALA A 173 -14.70 10.77 -13.44
CA ALA A 173 -13.59 11.18 -12.59
C ALA A 173 -14.04 12.10 -11.45
N LEU A 174 -14.81 13.15 -11.77
CA LEU A 174 -15.33 14.10 -10.79
C LEU A 174 -16.34 13.46 -9.82
N SER A 175 -17.16 12.53 -10.30
CA SER A 175 -18.08 11.77 -9.45
C SER A 175 -17.35 10.96 -8.40
N MET A 176 -16.32 10.20 -8.80
CA MET A 176 -15.47 9.45 -7.84
C MET A 176 -14.81 10.37 -6.81
N LEU A 177 -14.21 11.49 -7.26
CA LEU A 177 -13.56 12.45 -6.37
C LEU A 177 -14.53 13.07 -5.37
N LYS A 178 -15.73 13.44 -5.84
CA LYS A 178 -16.77 13.99 -4.97
C LYS A 178 -17.21 12.97 -3.91
N ARG A 179 -17.50 11.75 -4.31
CA ARG A 179 -17.88 10.67 -3.38
C ARG A 179 -16.78 10.40 -2.34
N ALA A 180 -15.51 10.39 -2.76
CA ALA A 180 -14.38 10.26 -1.83
C ALA A 180 -14.31 11.44 -0.86
N ALA A 181 -14.47 12.68 -1.34
CA ALA A 181 -14.47 13.87 -0.50
C ALA A 181 -15.63 13.86 0.52
N ASP A 182 -16.84 13.53 0.07
CA ASP A 182 -18.06 13.46 0.90
C ASP A 182 -17.98 12.37 1.98
N ASN A 183 -17.20 11.31 1.74
CA ASN A 183 -17.01 10.19 2.69
C ASN A 183 -15.70 10.29 3.51
N GLY A 184 -15.16 11.50 3.63
CA GLY A 184 -14.08 11.80 4.57
C GLY A 184 -12.72 11.23 4.17
N TYR A 185 -12.48 10.97 2.88
CA TYR A 185 -11.12 10.66 2.42
C TYR A 185 -10.23 11.89 2.58
N THR A 186 -9.04 11.68 3.15
CA THR A 186 -8.17 12.74 3.63
C THR A 186 -7.13 13.18 2.60
N ALA A 187 -6.94 12.44 1.54
CA ALA A 187 -6.14 12.80 0.36
C ALA A 187 -6.59 12.02 -0.88
N CYS A 188 -6.30 12.56 -2.06
CA CYS A 188 -6.36 11.85 -3.32
C CYS A 188 -4.94 11.46 -3.77
N MET A 189 -4.78 10.23 -4.27
CA MET A 189 -3.52 9.68 -4.77
C MET A 189 -3.71 9.21 -6.21
N LEU A 190 -3.29 10.01 -7.20
CA LEU A 190 -3.30 9.61 -8.60
C LEU A 190 -2.18 8.61 -8.88
N THR A 191 -2.52 7.46 -9.46
CA THR A 191 -1.54 6.49 -9.96
C THR A 191 -1.17 6.84 -11.42
N THR A 192 0.13 7.06 -11.67
CA THR A 192 0.66 7.52 -12.96
C THR A 192 1.42 6.44 -13.74
N ASP A 193 1.61 5.28 -13.14
CA ASP A 193 2.38 4.17 -13.72
C ASP A 193 1.51 3.06 -14.34
N THR A 194 0.18 3.21 -14.38
CA THR A 194 -0.74 2.14 -14.78
C THR A 194 -1.92 2.68 -15.60
N TRP A 195 -1.68 3.06 -16.84
CA TRP A 195 -2.72 3.37 -17.83
C TRP A 195 -3.28 2.10 -18.48
N GLN A 196 -2.44 1.07 -18.50
CA GLN A 196 -2.70 -0.28 -18.98
C GLN A 196 -1.92 -1.26 -18.12
N LEU A 197 -2.40 -2.50 -17.96
CA LEU A 197 -1.65 -3.52 -17.24
C LEU A 197 -0.36 -3.91 -17.96
N GLY A 198 0.74 -4.00 -17.23
CA GLY A 198 1.98 -4.59 -17.73
C GLY A 198 1.77 -6.04 -18.16
N TRP A 199 2.55 -6.52 -19.10
CA TRP A 199 2.49 -7.91 -19.54
C TRP A 199 2.90 -8.86 -18.41
N ARG A 200 1.98 -9.71 -17.96
CA ARG A 200 2.15 -10.68 -16.87
C ARG A 200 1.90 -12.06 -17.43
N HIS A 201 2.96 -12.87 -17.53
CA HIS A 201 2.92 -14.16 -18.21
C HIS A 201 1.89 -15.12 -17.62
N ASP A 202 1.80 -15.21 -16.28
CA ASP A 202 0.87 -16.12 -15.63
C ASP A 202 -0.59 -15.70 -15.83
N ASP A 203 -0.88 -14.39 -15.72
CA ASP A 203 -2.21 -13.86 -16.00
C ASP A 203 -2.60 -14.13 -17.46
N ALA A 204 -1.70 -13.86 -18.42
CA ALA A 204 -1.94 -14.06 -19.84
C ALA A 204 -2.12 -15.55 -20.20
N ALA A 205 -1.26 -16.43 -19.66
CA ALA A 205 -1.31 -17.86 -19.93
C ALA A 205 -2.63 -18.53 -19.49
N HIS A 206 -3.25 -18.00 -18.44
CA HIS A 206 -4.49 -18.56 -17.89
C HIS A 206 -5.73 -17.74 -18.27
N GLY A 207 -5.60 -16.74 -19.15
CA GLY A 207 -6.69 -15.81 -19.45
C GLY A 207 -7.20 -15.09 -18.19
N ASN A 208 -6.31 -14.89 -17.23
CA ASN A 208 -6.65 -14.38 -15.90
C ASN A 208 -6.77 -12.86 -15.91
N TYR A 209 -7.75 -12.34 -16.67
CA TYR A 209 -8.16 -10.97 -16.45
C TYR A 209 -9.20 -10.93 -15.35
N ALA A 210 -8.72 -10.95 -14.11
CA ALA A 210 -9.52 -11.13 -12.90
C ALA A 210 -10.73 -10.18 -12.81
N PHE A 211 -10.66 -9.05 -13.49
CA PHE A 211 -11.67 -8.01 -13.52
C PHE A 211 -12.90 -8.34 -14.40
N TYR A 212 -12.79 -9.29 -15.32
CA TYR A 212 -13.92 -9.76 -16.11
C TYR A 212 -14.68 -10.91 -15.45
N HIS A 213 -14.14 -11.45 -14.36
CA HIS A 213 -14.73 -12.57 -13.66
C HIS A 213 -15.52 -12.14 -12.42
N ASP A 214 -16.20 -13.07 -11.81
CA ASP A 214 -17.24 -12.88 -10.81
C ASP A 214 -16.77 -12.43 -9.41
N HIS A 215 -15.88 -11.42 -9.34
CA HIS A 215 -15.27 -10.96 -8.08
C HIS A 215 -15.62 -9.52 -7.68
N GLY A 216 -16.68 -8.93 -8.24
CA GLY A 216 -17.06 -7.56 -7.90
C GLY A 216 -16.19 -6.49 -8.54
N ALA A 217 -15.64 -6.75 -9.74
CA ALA A 217 -14.75 -5.82 -10.45
C ALA A 217 -15.41 -4.47 -10.79
N GLY A 218 -16.70 -4.47 -10.99
CA GLY A 218 -17.48 -3.26 -11.26
C GLY A 218 -18.15 -2.65 -10.04
N ASP A 219 -18.05 -3.28 -8.86
CA ASP A 219 -18.91 -2.93 -7.73
C ASP A 219 -18.69 -1.50 -7.24
N LEU A 220 -17.45 -0.99 -7.23
CA LEU A 220 -17.20 0.42 -6.93
C LEU A 220 -17.87 1.33 -7.98
N GLY A 221 -17.75 1.00 -9.27
CA GLY A 221 -18.39 1.72 -10.37
C GLY A 221 -19.92 1.64 -10.32
N LEU A 222 -20.49 0.48 -9.98
CA LEU A 222 -21.96 0.28 -9.88
C LEU A 222 -22.62 1.15 -8.80
N GLN A 223 -21.87 1.75 -7.91
CA GLN A 223 -22.36 2.75 -6.96
C GLN A 223 -22.16 4.19 -7.49
N ASP A 224 -21.56 4.36 -8.68
CA ASP A 224 -21.27 5.68 -9.24
C ASP A 224 -22.39 6.13 -10.21
N PRO A 225 -23.10 7.23 -9.93
CA PRO A 225 -24.22 7.66 -10.76
C PRO A 225 -23.79 8.10 -12.17
N ALA A 226 -22.57 8.64 -12.34
CA ALA A 226 -22.06 9.00 -13.67
C ALA A 226 -21.75 7.76 -14.49
N PHE A 227 -21.11 6.76 -13.89
CA PHE A 227 -20.85 5.47 -14.53
C PHE A 227 -22.15 4.74 -14.88
N LEU A 228 -23.13 4.70 -13.98
CA LEU A 228 -24.45 4.09 -14.28
C LEU A 228 -25.15 4.77 -15.47
N GLY A 229 -24.94 6.07 -15.65
CA GLY A 229 -25.37 6.78 -16.86
C GLY A 229 -24.74 6.19 -18.13
N ARG A 230 -23.43 5.92 -18.11
CA ARG A 230 -22.70 5.31 -19.24
C ARG A 230 -23.14 3.86 -19.52
N VAL A 231 -23.36 3.09 -18.47
CA VAL A 231 -23.90 1.71 -18.58
C VAL A 231 -25.25 1.72 -19.32
N LYS A 232 -26.13 2.68 -18.95
CA LYS A 232 -27.43 2.85 -19.62
C LYS A 232 -27.28 3.30 -21.08
N GLU A 233 -26.39 4.24 -21.36
CA GLU A 233 -26.08 4.68 -22.74
C GLU A 233 -25.55 3.52 -23.60
N ALA A 234 -24.78 2.60 -23.00
CA ALA A 234 -24.30 1.38 -23.65
C ALA A 234 -25.38 0.29 -23.79
N GLN A 235 -26.62 0.56 -23.40
CA GLN A 235 -27.74 -0.40 -23.41
C GLN A 235 -27.49 -1.66 -22.57
N LEU A 236 -26.70 -1.54 -21.50
CA LEU A 236 -26.44 -2.61 -20.54
C LEU A 236 -27.34 -2.44 -19.32
N ASP A 237 -27.78 -3.58 -18.77
CA ASP A 237 -28.52 -3.64 -17.51
C ASP A 237 -27.63 -4.28 -16.44
N PRO A 238 -27.19 -3.53 -15.40
CA PRO A 238 -26.35 -4.10 -14.33
C PRO A 238 -27.07 -5.16 -13.48
N GLN A 239 -28.39 -5.27 -13.58
CA GLN A 239 -29.19 -6.29 -12.89
C GLN A 239 -29.35 -7.57 -13.72
N ASP A 240 -29.05 -7.53 -15.02
CA ASP A 240 -29.11 -8.70 -15.89
C ASP A 240 -27.82 -9.53 -15.76
N PRO A 241 -27.89 -10.78 -15.29
CA PRO A 241 -26.69 -11.64 -15.19
C PRO A 241 -25.96 -11.83 -16.53
N GLN A 242 -26.65 -11.69 -17.67
CA GLN A 242 -26.03 -11.81 -18.99
C GLN A 242 -25.14 -10.59 -19.33
N HIS A 243 -25.40 -9.43 -18.74
CA HIS A 243 -24.62 -8.21 -18.93
C HIS A 243 -23.47 -8.02 -17.92
N LYS A 244 -23.36 -8.89 -16.92
CA LYS A 244 -22.43 -8.73 -15.80
C LYS A 244 -20.98 -8.53 -16.24
N PHE A 245 -20.51 -9.35 -17.18
CA PHE A 245 -19.13 -9.23 -17.69
C PHE A 245 -18.93 -7.97 -18.52
N GLN A 246 -19.92 -7.58 -19.33
CA GLN A 246 -19.86 -6.37 -20.12
C GLN A 246 -19.83 -5.12 -19.24
N VAL A 247 -20.61 -5.09 -18.17
CA VAL A 247 -20.59 -3.97 -17.21
C VAL A 247 -19.25 -3.88 -16.49
N GLY A 248 -18.67 -5.02 -16.08
CA GLY A 248 -17.32 -5.05 -15.50
C GLY A 248 -16.26 -4.56 -16.49
N ALA A 249 -16.34 -4.99 -17.76
CA ALA A 249 -15.47 -4.55 -18.82
C ALA A 249 -15.63 -3.04 -19.10
N GLU A 250 -16.87 -2.54 -19.15
CA GLU A 250 -17.16 -1.11 -19.32
C GLU A 250 -16.46 -0.27 -18.25
N TRP A 251 -16.51 -0.68 -16.97
CA TRP A 251 -15.83 -0.01 -15.89
C TRP A 251 -14.30 -0.05 -16.03
N ILE A 252 -13.76 -1.25 -16.19
CA ILE A 252 -12.31 -1.46 -16.16
C ILE A 252 -11.62 -0.91 -17.41
N ASP A 253 -12.14 -1.23 -18.59
CA ASP A 253 -11.47 -0.91 -19.86
C ASP A 253 -11.67 0.53 -20.30
N LYS A 254 -12.74 1.20 -19.85
CA LYS A 254 -13.02 2.58 -20.25
C LYS A 254 -12.72 3.61 -19.18
N HIS A 255 -12.69 3.21 -17.88
CA HIS A 255 -12.56 4.17 -16.80
C HIS A 255 -11.38 3.93 -15.87
N ILE A 256 -10.81 2.71 -15.84
CA ILE A 256 -9.69 2.36 -14.96
C ILE A 256 -8.40 2.15 -15.75
N TRP A 257 -8.34 1.15 -16.65
CA TRP A 257 -7.15 0.84 -17.47
C TRP A 257 -7.44 0.96 -18.97
N HIS A 258 -7.82 2.15 -19.35
CA HIS A 258 -8.31 2.50 -20.68
C HIS A 258 -7.22 2.66 -21.75
N GLY A 259 -5.93 2.53 -21.38
CA GLY A 259 -4.80 2.62 -22.31
C GLY A 259 -4.41 4.04 -22.75
N HIS A 260 -5.16 5.08 -22.36
CA HIS A 260 -4.82 6.47 -22.65
C HIS A 260 -3.93 7.04 -21.55
N SER A 261 -2.76 7.54 -21.89
CA SER A 261 -1.91 8.28 -20.95
C SER A 261 -2.29 9.75 -20.93
N PHE A 262 -2.32 10.34 -19.74
CA PHE A 262 -2.44 11.78 -19.59
C PHE A 262 -1.04 12.41 -19.43
N SER A 263 -0.91 13.63 -19.92
CA SER A 263 0.32 14.41 -19.78
C SER A 263 0.29 15.36 -18.58
N TRP A 264 1.45 15.89 -18.24
CA TRP A 264 1.63 16.78 -17.08
C TRP A 264 0.76 18.04 -17.10
N ASP A 265 0.43 18.55 -18.27
CA ASP A 265 -0.41 19.74 -18.47
C ASP A 265 -1.86 19.57 -18.01
N ARG A 266 -2.34 18.32 -17.89
CA ARG A 266 -3.66 18.00 -17.33
C ARG A 266 -3.70 17.95 -15.81
N ILE A 267 -2.55 17.80 -15.14
CA ILE A 267 -2.47 17.63 -13.67
C ILE A 267 -3.05 18.83 -12.89
N PRO A 268 -2.80 20.11 -13.28
CA PRO A 268 -3.39 21.26 -12.57
C PRO A 268 -4.92 21.20 -12.49
N TRP A 269 -5.59 20.76 -13.57
CA TRP A 269 -7.05 20.61 -13.60
C TRP A 269 -7.51 19.59 -12.52
N LEU A 270 -6.83 18.48 -12.38
CA LEU A 270 -7.21 17.45 -11.42
C LEU A 270 -6.96 17.91 -9.97
N ILE A 271 -5.83 18.59 -9.71
CA ILE A 271 -5.52 19.17 -8.40
C ILE A 271 -6.59 20.20 -8.00
N GLU A 272 -6.93 21.14 -8.92
CA GLU A 272 -7.93 22.17 -8.68
C GLU A 272 -9.29 21.56 -8.31
N ASN A 273 -9.77 20.60 -9.12
CA ASN A 273 -11.04 19.94 -8.88
C ASN A 273 -11.06 19.16 -7.56
N TRP A 274 -10.00 18.39 -7.25
CA TRP A 274 -9.91 17.71 -5.97
C TRP A 274 -9.94 18.69 -4.80
N LYS A 275 -9.11 19.72 -4.83
CA LYS A 275 -9.05 20.73 -3.75
C LYS A 275 -10.40 21.45 -3.57
N LYS A 276 -11.07 21.78 -4.66
CA LYS A 276 -12.42 22.37 -4.64
C LYS A 276 -13.46 21.45 -4.00
N LEU A 277 -13.49 20.19 -4.40
CA LEU A 277 -14.46 19.20 -3.90
C LEU A 277 -14.19 18.80 -2.44
N SER A 278 -12.93 18.71 -2.05
CA SER A 278 -12.51 18.21 -0.74
C SER A 278 -12.31 19.29 0.33
N GLY A 279 -12.43 20.58 -0.03
CA GLY A 279 -12.11 21.67 0.89
C GLY A 279 -10.60 21.86 1.11
N GLY A 280 -9.79 21.66 0.08
CA GLY A 280 -8.34 21.91 0.09
C GLY A 280 -7.48 20.74 0.55
N LYS A 281 -8.00 19.51 0.63
CA LYS A 281 -7.24 18.34 1.05
C LYS A 281 -6.08 18.02 0.09
N PRO A 282 -5.00 17.37 0.59
CA PRO A 282 -3.82 17.03 -0.19
C PRO A 282 -4.08 16.19 -1.43
N PHE A 283 -3.29 16.47 -2.47
CA PHE A 283 -3.25 15.70 -3.70
C PHE A 283 -1.85 15.11 -3.91
N CYS A 284 -1.76 13.81 -4.18
CA CYS A 284 -0.52 13.08 -4.30
C CYS A 284 -0.39 12.37 -5.65
N LEU A 285 0.86 12.14 -6.11
CA LEU A 285 1.17 11.30 -7.26
C LEU A 285 1.86 10.01 -6.82
N LYS A 286 1.41 8.86 -7.34
CA LYS A 286 2.04 7.55 -7.12
C LYS A 286 2.61 7.02 -8.43
N GLY A 287 3.81 6.40 -8.36
CA GLY A 287 4.51 5.87 -9.52
C GLY A 287 5.70 6.72 -9.95
N ILE A 288 6.13 7.66 -9.12
CA ILE A 288 7.27 8.53 -9.40
C ILE A 288 8.58 7.75 -9.19
N GLN A 289 9.44 7.70 -10.22
CA GLN A 289 10.69 6.95 -10.22
C GLN A 289 11.90 7.75 -10.70
N SER A 290 11.70 8.99 -11.14
CA SER A 290 12.77 9.87 -11.61
C SER A 290 12.81 11.19 -10.86
N VAL A 291 14.01 11.75 -10.70
CA VAL A 291 14.20 13.10 -10.12
C VAL A 291 13.52 14.18 -10.97
N ALA A 292 13.52 14.00 -12.29
CA ALA A 292 12.88 14.96 -13.19
C ALA A 292 11.37 15.05 -12.93
N ASP A 293 10.69 13.89 -12.83
CA ASP A 293 9.26 13.83 -12.55
C ASP A 293 8.93 14.32 -11.12
N ALA A 294 9.79 14.00 -10.14
CA ALA A 294 9.63 14.50 -8.79
C ALA A 294 9.72 16.03 -8.71
N ARG A 295 10.67 16.65 -9.43
CA ARG A 295 10.77 18.11 -9.54
C ARG A 295 9.56 18.70 -10.26
N LYS A 296 9.07 18.03 -11.32
CA LYS A 296 7.87 18.47 -12.03
C LYS A 296 6.62 18.40 -11.14
N ALA A 297 6.48 17.36 -10.32
CA ALA A 297 5.40 17.26 -9.35
C ALA A 297 5.42 18.43 -8.33
N VAL A 298 6.61 18.77 -7.81
CA VAL A 298 6.78 19.93 -6.92
C VAL A 298 6.43 21.24 -7.61
N GLU A 299 6.89 21.44 -8.86
CA GLU A 299 6.58 22.64 -9.66
C GLU A 299 5.07 22.84 -9.84
N LEU A 300 4.31 21.76 -10.00
CA LEU A 300 2.85 21.79 -10.16
C LEU A 300 2.08 21.86 -8.84
N GLY A 301 2.75 21.94 -7.70
CA GLY A 301 2.13 22.07 -6.39
C GLY A 301 1.48 20.79 -5.86
N VAL A 302 2.01 19.63 -6.22
CA VAL A 302 1.61 18.33 -5.66
C VAL A 302 2.06 18.24 -4.20
N ASP A 303 1.14 17.91 -3.29
CA ASP A 303 1.40 17.92 -1.84
C ASP A 303 2.28 16.75 -1.39
N GLY A 304 2.26 15.62 -2.13
CA GLY A 304 3.10 14.46 -1.83
C GLY A 304 3.32 13.54 -3.03
N ILE A 305 4.39 12.78 -2.99
CA ILE A 305 4.71 11.77 -4.01
C ILE A 305 4.95 10.41 -3.36
N VAL A 306 4.54 9.32 -4.03
CA VAL A 306 4.92 7.95 -3.68
C VAL A 306 5.96 7.48 -4.69
N VAL A 307 7.19 7.30 -4.21
CA VAL A 307 8.24 6.65 -4.99
C VAL A 307 7.91 5.17 -5.10
N SER A 308 7.57 4.72 -6.30
CA SER A 308 6.97 3.42 -6.56
C SER A 308 7.24 2.96 -7.97
N ASN A 309 7.52 1.66 -8.15
CA ASN A 309 7.47 0.97 -9.45
C ASN A 309 6.34 -0.08 -9.49
N HIS A 310 5.28 0.14 -8.71
CA HIS A 310 4.13 -0.77 -8.62
C HIS A 310 4.53 -2.20 -8.23
N ALA A 311 5.55 -2.33 -7.39
CA ALA A 311 6.12 -3.61 -6.94
C ALA A 311 6.62 -4.52 -8.09
N GLY A 312 7.09 -3.92 -9.20
CA GLY A 312 7.57 -4.65 -10.37
C GLY A 312 6.45 -5.22 -11.25
N ARG A 313 5.22 -4.68 -11.15
CA ARG A 313 4.05 -5.20 -11.87
C ARG A 313 3.77 -4.50 -13.20
N GLN A 314 4.48 -3.40 -13.51
CA GLN A 314 4.22 -2.55 -14.68
C GLN A 314 5.37 -2.53 -15.68
N VAL A 315 6.53 -2.03 -15.30
CA VAL A 315 7.70 -1.95 -16.19
C VAL A 315 8.74 -2.95 -15.69
N ASP A 316 8.97 -4.02 -16.46
CA ASP A 316 10.09 -4.91 -16.19
C ASP A 316 11.40 -4.28 -16.67
N GLY A 317 12.47 -4.42 -15.91
CA GLY A 317 13.73 -3.69 -16.16
C GLY A 317 13.76 -2.26 -15.60
N ALA A 318 12.71 -1.80 -14.88
CA ALA A 318 12.71 -0.50 -14.21
C ALA A 318 13.68 -0.45 -13.03
N ILE A 319 14.09 0.77 -12.67
CA ILE A 319 14.89 1.01 -11.47
C ILE A 319 14.16 0.48 -10.22
N ALA A 320 14.90 -0.10 -9.27
CA ALA A 320 14.34 -0.43 -7.96
C ALA A 320 13.83 0.84 -7.26
N SER A 321 12.64 0.76 -6.64
CA SER A 321 12.05 1.94 -5.98
C SER A 321 12.95 2.51 -4.90
N LEU A 322 13.68 1.67 -4.14
CA LEU A 322 14.60 2.13 -3.10
C LEU A 322 15.79 2.91 -3.69
N ASP A 323 16.28 2.49 -4.86
CA ASP A 323 17.34 3.19 -5.58
C ASP A 323 16.91 4.53 -6.17
N ALA A 324 15.62 4.65 -6.48
CA ALA A 324 15.03 5.90 -6.91
C ALA A 324 14.77 6.84 -5.71
N LEU A 325 14.36 6.27 -4.57
CA LEU A 325 14.01 7.00 -3.36
C LEU A 325 15.13 7.92 -2.89
N GLU A 326 16.32 7.39 -2.70
CA GLU A 326 17.49 8.15 -2.21
C GLU A 326 17.72 9.41 -3.08
N LYS A 327 17.79 9.24 -4.40
CA LYS A 327 18.00 10.35 -5.34
C LYS A 327 16.88 11.39 -5.34
N ILE A 328 15.64 10.91 -5.20
CA ILE A 328 14.46 11.78 -5.17
C ILE A 328 14.40 12.53 -3.86
N ALA A 329 14.69 11.87 -2.73
CA ALA A 329 14.74 12.49 -1.41
C ALA A 329 15.80 13.60 -1.34
N ASP A 330 16.99 13.37 -1.88
CA ASP A 330 18.03 14.39 -1.98
C ASP A 330 17.61 15.61 -2.82
N ALA A 331 16.84 15.38 -3.87
CA ALA A 331 16.46 16.43 -4.81
C ALA A 331 15.26 17.28 -4.39
N VAL A 332 14.29 16.70 -3.66
CA VAL A 332 13.00 17.34 -3.35
C VAL A 332 12.43 17.03 -1.96
N GLY A 333 13.18 16.36 -1.08
CA GLY A 333 12.67 15.90 0.22
C GLY A 333 12.29 17.01 1.20
N ASP A 334 12.82 18.23 0.99
CA ASP A 334 12.46 19.45 1.71
C ASP A 334 11.24 20.20 1.12
N LYS A 335 10.79 19.82 -0.08
CA LYS A 335 9.78 20.54 -0.87
C LYS A 335 8.44 19.84 -0.98
N THR A 336 8.39 18.52 -0.76
CA THR A 336 7.18 17.72 -0.84
C THR A 336 7.20 16.57 0.16
N TYR A 337 6.03 15.98 0.46
CA TYR A 337 5.95 14.83 1.35
C TYR A 337 6.27 13.54 0.57
N ILE A 338 7.43 12.93 0.87
CA ILE A 338 7.87 11.71 0.18
C ILE A 338 7.34 10.48 0.91
N MET A 339 6.59 9.68 0.17
CA MET A 339 6.12 8.35 0.56
C MET A 339 6.81 7.30 -0.30
N TYR A 340 6.78 6.06 0.15
CA TYR A 340 7.47 4.96 -0.52
C TYR A 340 6.62 3.69 -0.56
N ASP A 341 6.71 2.93 -1.63
CA ASP A 341 6.30 1.53 -1.69
C ASP A 341 7.22 0.69 -2.57
N SER A 342 6.93 -0.58 -2.68
CA SER A 342 7.63 -1.62 -3.45
C SER A 342 8.74 -2.32 -2.67
N GLY A 343 8.43 -3.52 -2.22
CA GLY A 343 9.41 -4.44 -1.67
C GLY A 343 9.45 -4.56 -0.15
N ILE A 344 8.70 -3.78 0.62
CA ILE A 344 8.63 -3.89 2.09
C ILE A 344 8.15 -5.28 2.51
N ARG A 345 8.89 -5.92 3.44
CA ARG A 345 8.59 -7.25 3.98
C ARG A 345 8.70 -7.33 5.51
N GLY A 346 9.39 -6.40 6.16
CA GLY A 346 9.60 -6.40 7.61
C GLY A 346 9.98 -5.03 8.14
N GLY A 347 10.16 -4.91 9.45
CA GLY A 347 10.54 -3.67 10.14
C GLY A 347 11.86 -3.09 9.68
N ALA A 348 12.82 -3.94 9.33
CA ALA A 348 14.10 -3.50 8.78
C ALA A 348 13.96 -2.80 7.42
N ASP A 349 13.04 -3.25 6.56
CA ASP A 349 12.78 -2.59 5.29
C ASP A 349 12.11 -1.22 5.51
N VAL A 350 11.18 -1.13 6.48
CA VAL A 350 10.58 0.15 6.90
C VAL A 350 11.68 1.11 7.35
N PHE A 351 12.54 0.67 8.27
CA PHE A 351 13.66 1.47 8.78
C PHE A 351 14.55 2.01 7.66
N LYS A 352 14.96 1.14 6.73
CA LYS A 352 15.83 1.52 5.60
C LYS A 352 15.16 2.54 4.66
N ALA A 353 13.88 2.37 4.36
CA ALA A 353 13.15 3.32 3.53
C ALA A 353 13.04 4.70 4.22
N LEU A 354 12.79 4.74 5.54
CA LEU A 354 12.77 5.99 6.30
C LEU A 354 14.17 6.63 6.33
N ALA A 355 15.21 5.85 6.58
CA ALA A 355 16.59 6.34 6.61
C ALA A 355 17.06 6.95 5.27
N LEU A 356 16.51 6.45 4.15
CA LEU A 356 16.78 6.96 2.81
C LEU A 356 15.82 8.10 2.38
N GLY A 357 15.07 8.67 3.33
CA GLY A 357 14.31 9.90 3.13
C GLY A 357 12.81 9.75 2.89
N ALA A 358 12.24 8.55 2.93
CA ALA A 358 10.79 8.40 3.00
C ALA A 358 10.28 8.91 4.37
N LYS A 359 9.14 9.62 4.35
CA LYS A 359 8.44 10.02 5.58
C LYS A 359 7.35 9.03 5.96
N PHE A 360 6.96 8.17 5.01
CA PHE A 360 5.90 7.18 5.17
C PHE A 360 6.06 6.04 4.18
N VAL A 361 5.69 4.81 4.54
CA VAL A 361 5.76 3.64 3.66
C VAL A 361 4.41 2.95 3.51
N PHE A 362 4.15 2.42 2.31
CA PHE A 362 2.98 1.58 2.07
C PHE A 362 3.40 0.12 1.88
N ILE A 363 2.64 -0.77 2.50
CA ILE A 363 2.79 -2.22 2.32
C ILE A 363 1.69 -2.75 1.40
N GLY A 364 2.04 -3.69 0.53
CA GLY A 364 1.12 -4.30 -0.43
C GLY A 364 0.91 -5.80 -0.16
N ARG A 365 1.69 -6.66 -0.80
CA ARG A 365 1.51 -8.11 -0.76
C ARG A 365 1.43 -8.71 0.65
N LEU A 366 2.07 -8.12 1.66
CA LEU A 366 1.99 -8.62 3.04
C LEU A 366 0.55 -8.66 3.53
N TRP A 367 -0.21 -7.57 3.38
CA TRP A 367 -1.59 -7.56 3.86
C TRP A 367 -2.54 -8.36 2.95
N VAL A 368 -2.26 -8.44 1.63
CA VAL A 368 -3.03 -9.30 0.72
C VAL A 368 -2.89 -10.76 1.10
N TYR A 369 -1.68 -11.24 1.32
CA TYR A 369 -1.43 -12.61 1.75
C TYR A 369 -2.04 -12.88 3.13
N ALA A 370 -2.00 -11.89 4.02
CA ALA A 370 -2.65 -11.99 5.34
C ALA A 370 -4.18 -12.11 5.22
N LEU A 371 -4.80 -11.28 4.36
CA LEU A 371 -6.24 -11.33 4.07
C LEU A 371 -6.63 -12.69 3.52
N SER A 372 -5.87 -13.19 2.55
CA SER A 372 -6.11 -14.51 1.93
C SER A 372 -5.96 -15.66 2.93
N SER A 373 -5.03 -15.54 3.87
CA SER A 373 -4.70 -16.60 4.83
C SER A 373 -5.63 -16.67 6.04
N GLY A 374 -6.25 -15.55 6.43
CA GLY A 374 -7.04 -15.51 7.66
C GLY A 374 -8.04 -14.35 7.76
N GLY A 375 -8.45 -13.76 6.64
CA GLY A 375 -9.43 -12.67 6.64
C GLY A 375 -8.98 -11.49 7.54
N GLU A 376 -9.92 -10.93 8.29
CA GLU A 376 -9.68 -9.80 9.19
C GLU A 376 -8.64 -10.11 10.27
N GLU A 377 -8.73 -11.29 10.90
CA GLU A 377 -7.76 -11.72 11.93
C GLU A 377 -6.37 -11.92 11.35
N GLY A 378 -6.27 -12.44 10.13
CA GLY A 378 -5.01 -12.58 9.42
C GLY A 378 -4.35 -11.23 9.16
N VAL A 379 -5.10 -10.25 8.67
CA VAL A 379 -4.61 -8.87 8.47
C VAL A 379 -4.14 -8.28 9.80
N ARG A 380 -4.95 -8.38 10.85
CA ARG A 380 -4.61 -7.88 12.18
C ARG A 380 -3.32 -8.52 12.72
N HIS A 381 -3.18 -9.84 12.57
CA HIS A 381 -2.00 -10.57 13.01
C HIS A 381 -0.71 -10.09 12.32
N VAL A 382 -0.72 -10.00 10.98
CA VAL A 382 0.46 -9.58 10.21
C VAL A 382 0.81 -8.12 10.47
N LEU A 383 -0.19 -7.23 10.56
CA LEU A 383 0.06 -5.81 10.83
C LEU A 383 0.61 -5.58 12.26
N LYS A 384 0.03 -6.22 13.28
CA LYS A 384 0.59 -6.18 14.65
C LYS A 384 2.00 -6.76 14.67
N GLY A 385 2.26 -7.82 13.92
CA GLY A 385 3.59 -8.42 13.78
C GLY A 385 4.60 -7.46 13.15
N LEU A 386 4.25 -6.78 12.07
CA LEU A 386 5.11 -5.80 11.40
C LEU A 386 5.39 -4.58 12.30
N LEU A 387 4.37 -4.09 12.99
CA LEU A 387 4.51 -2.98 13.94
C LEU A 387 5.41 -3.38 15.12
N ALA A 388 5.26 -4.61 15.63
CA ALA A 388 6.10 -5.15 16.69
C ALA A 388 7.56 -5.32 16.22
N ASP A 389 7.78 -5.85 15.02
CA ASP A 389 9.10 -5.99 14.43
C ASP A 389 9.80 -4.64 14.31
N PHE A 390 9.11 -3.62 13.81
CA PHE A 390 9.65 -2.27 13.69
C PHE A 390 9.93 -1.62 15.07
N ASP A 391 9.01 -1.73 16.04
CA ASP A 391 9.18 -1.20 17.40
C ASP A 391 10.35 -1.88 18.14
N ILE A 392 10.47 -3.21 18.00
CA ILE A 392 11.58 -3.98 18.58
C ILE A 392 12.90 -3.61 17.89
N LEU A 393 12.90 -3.46 16.57
CA LEU A 393 14.08 -3.04 15.83
C LEU A 393 14.59 -1.68 16.31
N MET A 394 13.72 -0.68 16.47
CA MET A 394 14.09 0.63 17.03
C MET A 394 14.70 0.49 18.43
N ASN A 395 14.17 -0.42 19.26
CA ASN A 395 14.70 -0.69 20.58
C ASN A 395 16.15 -1.25 20.52
N VAL A 396 16.32 -2.36 19.81
CA VAL A 396 17.60 -3.11 19.84
C VAL A 396 18.68 -2.44 18.99
N ALA A 397 18.28 -1.64 18.00
CA ALA A 397 19.20 -0.85 17.18
C ALA A 397 19.54 0.52 17.79
N GLY A 398 18.90 0.94 18.90
CA GLY A 398 19.22 2.16 19.61
C GLY A 398 18.70 3.45 18.96
N TYR A 399 17.50 3.42 18.38
CA TYR A 399 16.86 4.58 17.73
C TYR A 399 15.52 4.91 18.41
N PRO A 400 15.50 5.81 19.42
CA PRO A 400 14.28 6.13 20.17
C PRO A 400 13.30 7.03 19.42
N ASP A 401 13.72 7.77 18.41
CA ASP A 401 12.89 8.71 17.64
C ASP A 401 13.02 8.43 16.13
N LEU A 402 11.91 8.51 15.41
CA LEU A 402 11.89 8.40 13.94
C LEU A 402 12.80 9.43 13.25
N LYS A 403 13.01 10.61 13.85
CA LYS A 403 13.90 11.65 13.33
C LYS A 403 15.38 11.26 13.35
N GLU A 404 15.74 10.30 14.18
CA GLU A 404 17.10 9.77 14.24
C GLU A 404 17.35 8.68 13.18
N ILE A 405 16.29 8.19 12.55
CA ILE A 405 16.36 7.25 11.43
C ILE A 405 16.61 8.07 10.16
N ASN A 406 17.87 8.31 9.87
CA ASN A 406 18.33 9.07 8.72
C ASN A 406 19.50 8.35 8.03
N HIS A 407 20.09 8.94 7.01
CA HIS A 407 21.14 8.33 6.20
C HIS A 407 22.33 7.82 7.03
N ASP A 408 22.70 8.51 8.14
CA ASP A 408 23.80 8.12 9.02
C ASP A 408 23.50 6.83 9.80
N ALA A 409 22.26 6.37 9.81
CA ALA A 409 21.85 5.10 10.41
C ALA A 409 22.17 3.89 9.51
N LEU A 410 22.72 4.12 8.31
CA LEU A 410 22.99 3.08 7.32
C LEU A 410 24.45 3.07 6.87
N ASP A 411 25.02 1.87 6.74
CA ASP A 411 26.20 1.62 5.90
C ASP A 411 25.71 1.08 4.54
N SER A 412 25.96 1.85 3.47
CA SER A 412 25.40 1.59 2.16
C SER A 412 26.47 1.11 1.19
N LEU A 413 26.32 -0.12 0.71
CA LEU A 413 27.22 -0.72 -0.28
C LEU A 413 26.98 -0.14 -1.69
N PRO A 414 28.01 -0.03 -2.51
CA PRO A 414 27.88 0.43 -3.90
C PRO A 414 26.93 -0.48 -4.70
N ARG A 415 26.29 0.07 -5.73
CA ARG A 415 25.54 -0.75 -6.69
C ARG A 415 26.47 -1.76 -7.36
N GLY A 416 26.01 -2.99 -7.47
CA GLY A 416 26.82 -4.09 -8.01
C GLY A 416 27.66 -4.84 -6.98
N ALA A 417 27.62 -4.49 -5.69
CA ALA A 417 28.16 -5.34 -4.64
C ALA A 417 27.47 -6.73 -4.67
N TYR A 418 28.27 -7.76 -4.44
CA TYR A 418 27.77 -9.15 -4.41
C TYR A 418 26.83 -9.33 -3.23
N PHE A 419 25.67 -9.91 -3.50
CA PHE A 419 24.76 -10.43 -2.49
C PHE A 419 24.56 -11.91 -2.70
N PRO A 420 24.39 -12.71 -1.64
CA PRO A 420 24.02 -14.11 -1.77
C PRO A 420 22.82 -14.27 -2.71
N SER A 421 22.80 -15.30 -3.52
CA SER A 421 21.64 -15.59 -4.36
C SER A 421 20.41 -15.81 -3.48
N THR A 422 19.20 -15.50 -3.99
CA THR A 422 17.95 -15.73 -3.25
C THR A 422 17.78 -17.21 -2.86
N THR A 423 18.46 -18.14 -3.54
CA THR A 423 18.53 -19.55 -3.20
C THR A 423 19.41 -19.86 -1.99
N GLU A 424 20.35 -18.98 -1.65
CA GLU A 424 21.21 -19.10 -0.46
C GLU A 424 20.63 -18.40 0.77
N MET A 425 19.55 -17.62 0.59
CA MET A 425 18.85 -16.89 1.66
C MET A 425 17.45 -17.43 1.95
N ALA A 426 17.07 -18.55 1.33
CA ALA A 426 15.80 -19.24 1.53
C ALA A 426 15.84 -20.22 2.70
#